data_79937eb85b7b0ccd5f19f14af7c12bb6
#
_entry.id   79937eb85b7b0ccd5f19f14af7c12bb6
#
_cell.length_a   1.000
_cell.length_b   1.000
_cell.length_c   1.000
_cell.angle_alpha   90.00
_cell.angle_beta   90.00
_cell.angle_gamma   90.00
#
_symmetry.space_group_name_H-M   'P 1'
#
loop_
_entity.id
_entity.type
_entity.pdbx_description
1 polymer ?
#
loop_
_entity_poly.entity_id
_entity_poly.type
_entity_poly.pdbx_seq_one_letter_code
_entity_poly.pdbx_strand_id
1 'polypeptide(L)'
;LNGLRVLTCGAAMFDPAVLQDLMDRGFFIAQMYGLTETCGDGAWNSSQEEKYLTSVGHVDDSCQYKLEDGELCMRGDPVMLGYYKDPEATAEVLDAEGWFHTGDIARLEPDGYMYLTGRKKNVIILGSGENVSPEELEKLLAPCAAIRECRVCERNQRICAVVCCEADQQDAVRDFVTKVNRTLPLYKHKVVGLSAPPLPNIAAGMLLRS
;
A
#
# COMPACT_ATOMS: atom_id res chain seq x y z
N LEU A 1 12.56 -27.81 2.67
CA LEU A 1 11.11 -27.54 2.42
C LEU A 1 10.44 -28.63 1.58
N ASN A 2 10.96 -29.87 1.65
CA ASN A 2 10.37 -31.00 0.90
C ASN A 2 8.90 -31.22 1.31
N GLY A 3 7.98 -31.08 0.33
CA GLY A 3 6.54 -31.27 0.54
C GLY A 3 5.70 -29.99 0.70
N LEU A 4 6.31 -28.82 0.95
CA LEU A 4 5.60 -27.56 0.95
C LEU A 4 5.24 -27.15 -0.49
N ARG A 5 3.96 -26.87 -0.75
CA ARG A 5 3.47 -26.53 -2.10
C ARG A 5 2.69 -25.22 -2.14
N VAL A 6 2.11 -24.84 -1.03
CA VAL A 6 1.27 -23.64 -0.91
C VAL A 6 1.89 -22.71 0.12
N LEU A 7 2.03 -21.46 -0.24
CA LEU A 7 2.45 -20.38 0.64
C LEU A 7 1.32 -19.36 0.73
N THR A 8 0.95 -18.97 1.93
CA THR A 8 0.02 -17.87 2.16
C THR A 8 0.78 -16.67 2.69
N CYS A 9 0.46 -15.50 2.20
CA CYS A 9 1.02 -14.24 2.69
C CYS A 9 -0.09 -13.22 2.91
N GLY A 10 0.07 -12.39 3.94
CA GLY A 10 -0.89 -11.37 4.31
C GLY A 10 -0.25 -10.33 5.23
N ALA A 11 -1.08 -9.44 5.77
CA ALA A 11 -0.71 -8.34 6.66
C ALA A 11 0.14 -7.22 6.03
N ALA A 12 0.86 -7.47 4.93
CA ALA A 12 1.62 -6.47 4.19
C ALA A 12 1.66 -6.84 2.70
N MET A 13 1.84 -5.83 1.86
CA MET A 13 2.08 -6.04 0.43
C MET A 13 3.43 -6.74 0.25
N PHE A 14 3.43 -7.82 -0.52
CA PHE A 14 4.65 -8.52 -0.89
C PHE A 14 5.31 -7.85 -2.11
N ASP A 15 6.64 -7.94 -2.20
CA ASP A 15 7.35 -7.51 -3.40
C ASP A 15 6.98 -8.44 -4.58
N PRO A 16 6.43 -7.91 -5.69
CA PRO A 16 6.04 -8.72 -6.84
C PRO A 16 7.19 -9.56 -7.41
N ALA A 17 8.43 -9.07 -7.35
CA ALA A 17 9.59 -9.82 -7.83
C ALA A 17 9.87 -11.07 -6.97
N VAL A 18 9.65 -10.97 -5.65
CA VAL A 18 9.78 -12.12 -4.74
C VAL A 18 8.66 -13.12 -4.97
N LEU A 19 7.43 -12.64 -5.19
CA LEU A 19 6.29 -13.51 -5.52
C LEU A 19 6.56 -14.28 -6.83
N GLN A 20 7.04 -13.58 -7.85
CA GLN A 20 7.37 -14.20 -9.14
C GLN A 20 8.47 -15.27 -8.99
N ASP A 21 9.57 -14.98 -8.27
CA ASP A 21 10.64 -15.96 -8.02
C ASP A 21 10.12 -17.22 -7.30
N LEU A 22 9.21 -17.05 -6.34
CA LEU A 22 8.59 -18.18 -5.64
C LEU A 22 7.68 -19.01 -6.56
N MET A 23 6.91 -18.35 -7.42
CA MET A 23 6.06 -19.02 -8.41
C MET A 23 6.89 -19.79 -9.45
N ASP A 24 7.98 -19.20 -9.92
CA ASP A 24 8.92 -19.83 -10.86
C ASP A 24 9.60 -21.08 -10.25
N ARG A 25 9.71 -21.13 -8.92
CA ARG A 25 10.17 -22.31 -8.16
C ARG A 25 9.06 -23.34 -7.91
N GLY A 26 7.85 -23.11 -8.43
CA GLY A 26 6.72 -24.03 -8.37
C GLY A 26 5.89 -23.96 -7.08
N PHE A 27 5.99 -22.88 -6.30
CA PHE A 27 5.08 -22.66 -5.19
C PHE A 27 3.79 -22.03 -5.69
N PHE A 28 2.66 -22.50 -5.16
CA PHE A 28 1.39 -21.82 -5.28
C PHE A 28 1.30 -20.72 -4.22
N ILE A 29 1.11 -19.47 -4.64
CA ILE A 29 1.05 -18.33 -3.72
C ILE A 29 -0.40 -17.88 -3.58
N ALA A 30 -0.85 -17.72 -2.34
CA ALA A 30 -2.13 -17.10 -2.03
C ALA A 30 -1.89 -15.86 -1.16
N GLN A 31 -2.34 -14.72 -1.63
CA GLN A 31 -2.26 -13.45 -0.90
C GLN A 31 -3.60 -13.19 -0.21
N MET A 32 -3.53 -12.66 1.00
CA MET A 32 -4.70 -12.37 1.82
C MET A 32 -4.64 -10.92 2.29
N TYR A 33 -5.74 -10.21 2.15
CA TYR A 33 -5.97 -8.92 2.76
C TYR A 33 -7.03 -9.04 3.83
N GLY A 34 -6.77 -8.50 4.98
CA GLY A 34 -7.69 -8.43 6.09
C GLY A 34 -7.10 -7.59 7.21
N LEU A 35 -7.93 -7.23 8.15
CA LEU A 35 -7.59 -6.41 9.30
C LEU A 35 -7.98 -7.14 10.58
N THR A 36 -7.45 -6.72 11.71
CA THR A 36 -7.88 -7.21 13.02
C THR A 36 -9.38 -6.97 13.21
N GLU A 37 -9.85 -5.83 12.74
CA GLU A 37 -11.23 -5.37 12.78
C GLU A 37 -12.18 -6.19 11.89
N THR A 38 -11.64 -6.98 10.96
CA THR A 38 -12.41 -7.92 10.13
C THR A 38 -12.02 -9.39 10.41
N CYS A 39 -11.48 -9.67 11.60
CA CYS A 39 -11.03 -11.01 12.01
C CYS A 39 -10.00 -11.63 11.04
N GLY A 40 -9.26 -10.81 10.31
CA GLY A 40 -8.31 -11.23 9.28
C GLY A 40 -8.94 -11.56 7.93
N ASP A 41 -10.25 -11.45 7.81
CA ASP A 41 -10.99 -11.67 6.57
C ASP A 41 -11.16 -10.38 5.77
N GLY A 42 -11.30 -10.48 4.45
CA GLY A 42 -11.47 -9.33 3.58
C GLY A 42 -11.37 -9.65 2.11
N ALA A 43 -10.18 -9.95 1.60
CA ALA A 43 -9.98 -10.29 0.20
C ALA A 43 -8.91 -11.37 0.02
N TRP A 44 -9.06 -12.13 -1.06
CA TRP A 44 -8.24 -13.28 -1.36
C TRP A 44 -7.77 -13.26 -2.81
N ASN A 45 -6.46 -13.38 -3.02
CA ASN A 45 -5.86 -13.53 -4.33
C ASN A 45 -5.14 -14.87 -4.44
N SER A 46 -5.69 -15.79 -5.22
CA SER A 46 -5.07 -17.07 -5.57
C SER A 46 -4.63 -17.13 -7.04
N SER A 47 -4.72 -16.03 -7.78
CA SER A 47 -4.24 -16.00 -9.17
C SER A 47 -2.73 -16.16 -9.22
N GLN A 48 -2.27 -16.96 -10.17
CA GLN A 48 -0.84 -17.13 -10.47
C GLN A 48 -0.42 -16.33 -11.71
N GLU A 49 -1.27 -15.42 -12.19
CA GLU A 49 -0.95 -14.55 -13.32
C GLU A 49 -0.19 -13.31 -12.85
N GLU A 50 0.92 -13.00 -13.52
CA GLU A 50 1.80 -11.86 -13.22
C GLU A 50 1.03 -10.53 -13.05
N LYS A 51 0.03 -10.28 -13.91
CA LYS A 51 -0.78 -9.04 -13.87
C LYS A 51 -1.55 -8.83 -12.56
N TYR A 52 -1.79 -9.90 -11.78
CA TYR A 52 -2.52 -9.81 -10.52
C TYR A 52 -1.65 -9.88 -9.27
N LEU A 53 -0.32 -9.99 -9.41
CA LEU A 53 0.59 -10.12 -8.26
C LEU A 53 0.51 -8.96 -7.26
N THR A 54 0.11 -7.78 -7.72
CA THR A 54 -0.05 -6.60 -6.87
C THR A 54 -1.48 -6.37 -6.39
N SER A 55 -2.41 -7.27 -6.77
CA SER A 55 -3.81 -7.23 -6.31
C SER A 55 -3.96 -7.97 -4.99
N VAL A 56 -4.88 -7.52 -4.16
CA VAL A 56 -5.35 -8.28 -2.98
C VAL A 56 -6.41 -9.32 -3.35
N GLY A 57 -6.81 -9.40 -4.62
CA GLY A 57 -7.78 -10.36 -5.14
C GLY A 57 -9.21 -9.87 -5.09
N HIS A 58 -10.13 -10.81 -4.94
CA HIS A 58 -11.55 -10.54 -4.80
C HIS A 58 -11.93 -10.45 -3.33
N VAL A 59 -12.90 -9.59 -3.03
CA VAL A 59 -13.49 -9.56 -1.68
C VAL A 59 -14.21 -10.88 -1.42
N ASP A 60 -14.06 -11.38 -0.20
CA ASP A 60 -14.74 -12.61 0.23
C ASP A 60 -16.26 -12.44 0.25
N ASP A 61 -17.00 -13.49 -0.10
CA ASP A 61 -18.47 -13.50 -0.16
C ASP A 61 -19.12 -13.29 1.22
N SER A 62 -18.39 -13.45 2.32
CA SER A 62 -18.84 -13.14 3.69
C SER A 62 -18.98 -11.65 3.94
N CYS A 63 -18.34 -10.81 3.10
CA CYS A 63 -18.32 -9.37 3.21
C CYS A 63 -19.02 -8.67 2.06
N GLN A 64 -19.79 -7.65 2.40
CA GLN A 64 -20.19 -6.61 1.46
C GLN A 64 -19.11 -5.53 1.46
N TYR A 65 -18.88 -4.90 0.32
CA TYR A 65 -17.91 -3.79 0.22
C TYR A 65 -18.46 -2.65 -0.64
N LYS A 66 -17.97 -1.45 -0.38
CA LYS A 66 -18.13 -0.26 -1.23
C LYS A 66 -16.85 0.54 -1.22
N LEU A 67 -16.67 1.37 -2.25
CA LEU A 67 -15.66 2.42 -2.25
C LEU A 67 -16.37 3.75 -1.99
N GLU A 68 -15.95 4.45 -0.94
CA GLU A 68 -16.46 5.78 -0.59
C GLU A 68 -15.33 6.78 -0.61
N ASP A 69 -15.35 7.72 -1.55
CA ASP A 69 -14.23 8.62 -1.84
C ASP A 69 -12.88 7.90 -2.03
N GLY A 70 -12.93 6.69 -2.59
CA GLY A 70 -11.80 5.81 -2.80
C GLY A 70 -11.40 4.98 -1.58
N GLU A 71 -11.97 5.22 -0.41
CA GLU A 71 -11.78 4.38 0.78
C GLU A 71 -12.57 3.08 0.66
N LEU A 72 -11.92 1.96 0.97
CA LEU A 72 -12.58 0.68 1.10
C LEU A 72 -13.39 0.64 2.40
N CYS A 73 -14.69 0.43 2.27
CA CYS A 73 -15.60 0.17 3.39
C CYS A 73 -16.13 -1.26 3.30
N MET A 74 -16.19 -1.95 4.44
CA MET A 74 -16.62 -3.34 4.53
C MET A 74 -17.76 -3.51 5.52
N ARG A 75 -18.67 -4.46 5.25
CA ARG A 75 -19.78 -4.80 6.15
C ARG A 75 -20.07 -6.29 6.05
N GLY A 76 -20.30 -6.95 7.17
CA GLY A 76 -20.64 -8.38 7.22
C GLY A 76 -20.24 -9.01 8.54
N ASP A 77 -20.42 -10.32 8.63
CA ASP A 77 -20.18 -11.10 9.84
C ASP A 77 -18.74 -11.02 10.37
N PRO A 78 -17.70 -10.90 9.54
CA PRO A 78 -16.32 -10.75 10.02
C PRO A 78 -16.01 -9.42 10.70
N VAL A 79 -16.83 -8.37 10.47
CA VAL A 79 -16.57 -7.04 11.04
C VAL A 79 -16.77 -7.05 12.55
N MET A 80 -15.81 -6.50 13.27
CA MET A 80 -15.81 -6.42 14.73
C MET A 80 -17.06 -5.70 15.28
N LEU A 81 -17.41 -5.99 16.52
CA LEU A 81 -18.44 -5.26 17.25
C LEU A 81 -17.95 -3.87 17.72
N GLY A 82 -16.66 -3.68 17.82
CA GLY A 82 -16.02 -2.44 18.25
C GLY A 82 -14.76 -2.66 19.06
N TYR A 83 -14.05 -1.59 19.37
CA TYR A 83 -12.88 -1.61 20.24
C TYR A 83 -13.30 -1.74 21.71
N TYR A 84 -12.58 -2.59 22.44
CA TYR A 84 -12.91 -2.89 23.83
C TYR A 84 -12.79 -1.65 24.71
N LYS A 85 -13.89 -1.26 25.35
CA LYS A 85 -14.00 -0.08 26.23
C LYS A 85 -13.62 1.25 25.55
N ASP A 86 -13.68 1.32 24.23
CA ASP A 86 -13.39 2.53 23.47
C ASP A 86 -14.49 2.80 22.43
N PRO A 87 -15.65 3.33 22.88
CA PRO A 87 -16.75 3.65 21.99
C PRO A 87 -16.43 4.84 21.06
N GLU A 88 -15.54 5.74 21.46
CA GLU A 88 -15.14 6.89 20.64
C GLU A 88 -14.35 6.41 19.42
N ALA A 89 -13.29 5.64 19.62
CA ALA A 89 -12.52 5.06 18.52
C ALA A 89 -13.39 4.12 17.66
N THR A 90 -14.36 3.42 18.26
CA THR A 90 -15.30 2.59 17.51
C THR A 90 -16.15 3.42 16.55
N ALA A 91 -16.71 4.54 17.03
CA ALA A 91 -17.53 5.42 16.22
C ALA A 91 -16.76 6.16 15.10
N GLU A 92 -15.43 6.27 15.21
CA GLU A 92 -14.59 6.83 14.14
C GLU A 92 -14.48 5.91 12.92
N VAL A 93 -14.63 4.58 13.13
CA VAL A 93 -14.39 3.60 12.06
C VAL A 93 -15.61 2.76 11.70
N LEU A 94 -16.64 2.74 12.56
CA LEU A 94 -17.88 1.98 12.33
C LEU A 94 -19.07 2.94 12.28
N ASP A 95 -19.70 3.05 11.12
CA ASP A 95 -20.85 3.94 10.96
C ASP A 95 -22.16 3.32 11.50
N ALA A 96 -23.22 4.16 11.53
CA ALA A 96 -24.53 3.74 12.03
C ALA A 96 -25.22 2.66 11.16
N GLU A 97 -24.77 2.48 9.92
CA GLU A 97 -25.26 1.46 8.98
C GLU A 97 -24.46 0.16 9.06
N GLY A 98 -23.45 0.10 9.91
CA GLY A 98 -22.59 -1.06 10.13
C GLY A 98 -21.46 -1.20 9.10
N TRP A 99 -21.12 -0.11 8.36
CA TRP A 99 -19.95 -0.10 7.51
C TRP A 99 -18.71 0.22 8.32
N PHE A 100 -17.70 -0.63 8.17
CA PHE A 100 -16.39 -0.42 8.72
C PHE A 100 -15.51 0.32 7.68
N HIS A 101 -15.05 1.50 8.06
CA HIS A 101 -14.12 2.32 7.30
C HIS A 101 -12.69 1.83 7.54
N THR A 102 -12.13 1.14 6.57
CA THR A 102 -10.83 0.46 6.75
C THR A 102 -9.64 1.42 6.83
N GLY A 103 -9.81 2.64 6.39
CA GLY A 103 -8.73 3.62 6.20
C GLY A 103 -7.81 3.26 5.02
N ASP A 104 -8.09 2.21 4.26
CA ASP A 104 -7.36 1.84 3.05
C ASP A 104 -8.00 2.45 1.81
N ILE A 105 -7.19 3.05 0.97
CA ILE A 105 -7.62 3.52 -0.35
C ILE A 105 -7.45 2.37 -1.33
N ALA A 106 -8.51 2.06 -2.06
CA ALA A 106 -8.55 0.95 -2.98
C ALA A 106 -9.04 1.35 -4.37
N ARG A 107 -8.73 0.53 -5.34
CA ARG A 107 -9.21 0.60 -6.72
C ARG A 107 -9.74 -0.78 -7.11
N LEU A 108 -10.93 -0.80 -7.68
CA LEU A 108 -11.55 -2.01 -8.21
C LEU A 108 -11.48 -1.99 -9.73
N GLU A 109 -10.95 -3.07 -10.30
CA GLU A 109 -10.92 -3.26 -11.74
C GLU A 109 -12.22 -3.91 -12.25
N PRO A 110 -12.54 -3.76 -13.54
CA PRO A 110 -13.77 -4.31 -14.13
C PRO A 110 -13.88 -5.85 -14.02
N ASP A 111 -12.76 -6.55 -13.87
CA ASP A 111 -12.70 -8.01 -13.67
C ASP A 111 -12.88 -8.43 -12.20
N GLY A 112 -13.14 -7.45 -11.31
CA GLY A 112 -13.40 -7.68 -9.89
C GLY A 112 -12.15 -7.75 -9.01
N TYR A 113 -10.93 -7.62 -9.57
CA TYR A 113 -9.72 -7.57 -8.77
C TYR A 113 -9.55 -6.22 -8.09
N MET A 114 -9.24 -6.26 -6.79
CA MET A 114 -9.03 -5.08 -5.95
C MET A 114 -7.54 -4.82 -5.73
N TYR A 115 -7.15 -3.56 -5.77
CA TYR A 115 -5.79 -3.09 -5.54
C TYR A 115 -5.79 -2.04 -4.44
N LEU A 116 -4.96 -2.22 -3.43
CA LEU A 116 -4.73 -1.19 -2.41
C LEU A 116 -3.71 -0.19 -2.95
N THR A 117 -4.05 1.08 -2.88
CA THR A 117 -3.22 2.18 -3.41
C THR A 117 -2.57 3.03 -2.31
N GLY A 118 -3.05 2.93 -1.07
CA GLY A 118 -2.48 3.63 0.08
C GLY A 118 -3.38 3.65 1.29
N ARG A 119 -3.04 4.50 2.26
CA ARG A 119 -3.83 4.74 3.47
C ARG A 119 -4.43 6.13 3.42
N LYS A 120 -5.72 6.28 3.75
CA LYS A 120 -6.45 7.55 3.79
C LYS A 120 -5.73 8.63 4.63
N LYS A 121 -5.26 8.25 5.81
CA LYS A 121 -4.50 9.14 6.71
C LYS A 121 -3.13 9.58 6.18
N ASN A 122 -2.61 8.90 5.18
CA ASN A 122 -1.32 9.20 4.57
C ASN A 122 -1.46 10.04 3.29
N VAL A 123 -2.67 10.15 2.74
CA VAL A 123 -2.92 10.93 1.53
C VAL A 123 -2.45 12.36 1.73
N ILE A 124 -1.61 12.82 0.83
CA ILE A 124 -1.16 14.21 0.78
C ILE A 124 -2.20 15.00 0.00
N ILE A 125 -2.79 16.00 0.66
CA ILE A 125 -3.71 16.94 0.01
C ILE A 125 -2.90 18.17 -0.38
N LEU A 126 -2.72 18.37 -1.69
CA LEU A 126 -2.02 19.54 -2.20
C LEU A 126 -2.90 20.80 -2.10
N GLY A 127 -2.27 21.97 -2.03
CA GLY A 127 -2.97 23.25 -2.00
C GLY A 127 -3.88 23.52 -3.20
N SER A 128 -3.67 22.81 -4.30
CA SER A 128 -4.50 22.80 -5.52
C SER A 128 -5.70 21.85 -5.44
N GLY A 129 -5.81 21.06 -4.35
CA GLY A 129 -6.94 20.16 -4.09
C GLY A 129 -6.75 18.72 -4.54
N GLU A 130 -5.63 18.38 -5.21
CA GLU A 130 -5.37 17.00 -5.61
C GLU A 130 -4.92 16.14 -4.42
N ASN A 131 -5.40 14.90 -4.42
CA ASN A 131 -5.01 13.85 -3.49
C ASN A 131 -3.87 13.00 -4.08
N VAL A 132 -2.79 12.83 -3.32
CA VAL A 132 -1.62 12.06 -3.74
C VAL A 132 -1.32 11.00 -2.69
N SER A 133 -1.32 9.72 -3.08
CA SER A 133 -0.86 8.62 -2.23
C SER A 133 0.68 8.57 -2.23
N PRO A 134 1.34 8.76 -1.08
CA PRO A 134 2.78 8.56 -0.97
C PRO A 134 3.22 7.17 -1.37
N GLU A 135 2.46 6.16 -0.98
CA GLU A 135 2.74 4.74 -1.23
C GLU A 135 2.76 4.42 -2.74
N GLU A 136 1.84 5.01 -3.50
CA GLU A 136 1.83 4.88 -4.97
C GLU A 136 3.15 5.41 -5.57
N LEU A 137 3.61 6.56 -5.10
CA LEU A 137 4.83 7.17 -5.60
C LEU A 137 6.09 6.46 -5.12
N GLU A 138 6.10 5.91 -3.91
CA GLU A 138 7.19 5.09 -3.38
C GLU A 138 7.36 3.80 -4.20
N LYS A 139 6.26 3.13 -4.56
CA LYS A 139 6.28 1.95 -5.44
C LYS A 139 6.92 2.23 -6.81
N LEU A 140 6.70 3.41 -7.38
CA LEU A 140 7.32 3.79 -8.65
C LEU A 140 8.83 4.03 -8.54
N LEU A 141 9.36 4.26 -7.34
CA LEU A 141 10.78 4.45 -7.08
C LEU A 141 11.48 3.16 -6.65
N ALA A 142 10.75 2.17 -6.16
CA ALA A 142 11.29 0.89 -5.70
C ALA A 142 12.16 0.15 -6.73
N PRO A 143 11.89 0.17 -8.06
CA PRO A 143 12.74 -0.51 -9.03
C PRO A 143 14.14 0.09 -9.21
N CYS A 144 14.45 1.25 -8.61
CA CYS A 144 15.78 1.83 -8.66
C CYS A 144 16.75 1.12 -7.71
N ALA A 145 17.64 0.30 -8.24
CA ALA A 145 18.62 -0.45 -7.44
C ALA A 145 19.56 0.44 -6.58
N ALA A 146 19.70 1.72 -6.93
CA ALA A 146 20.48 2.69 -6.16
C ALA A 146 19.72 3.20 -4.92
N ILE A 147 18.41 2.97 -4.81
CA ILE A 147 17.59 3.39 -3.68
C ILE A 147 17.52 2.26 -2.67
N ARG A 148 18.05 2.49 -1.46
CA ARG A 148 17.93 1.56 -0.34
C ARG A 148 16.59 1.73 0.39
N GLU A 149 16.21 2.98 0.59
CA GLU A 149 14.99 3.37 1.28
C GLU A 149 14.43 4.64 0.65
N CYS A 150 13.11 4.72 0.56
CA CYS A 150 12.42 5.89 0.03
C CYS A 150 11.22 6.22 0.91
N ARG A 151 11.00 7.50 1.14
CA ARG A 151 9.80 8.01 1.75
C ARG A 151 9.31 9.22 0.95
N VAL A 152 8.04 9.20 0.59
CA VAL A 152 7.37 10.34 -0.04
C VAL A 152 6.57 11.11 1.01
N CYS A 153 6.74 12.42 1.04
CA CYS A 153 6.04 13.31 1.96
C CYS A 153 5.80 14.66 1.28
N GLU A 154 4.96 15.48 1.92
CA GLU A 154 4.78 16.88 1.54
C GLU A 154 5.81 17.74 2.27
N ARG A 155 6.45 18.66 1.54
CA ARG A 155 7.25 19.76 2.09
C ARG A 155 7.02 21.03 1.28
N ASN A 156 6.61 22.09 1.95
CA ASN A 156 6.37 23.40 1.32
C ASN A 156 5.39 23.31 0.13
N GLN A 157 4.30 22.60 0.31
CA GLN A 157 3.26 22.37 -0.71
C GLN A 157 3.76 21.64 -1.98
N ARG A 158 4.84 20.88 -1.86
CA ARG A 158 5.41 20.06 -2.93
C ARG A 158 5.62 18.63 -2.47
N ILE A 159 5.45 17.70 -3.39
CA ILE A 159 5.80 16.30 -3.15
C ILE A 159 7.32 16.18 -3.08
N CYS A 160 7.81 15.62 -2.01
CA CYS A 160 9.23 15.38 -1.77
C CYS A 160 9.48 13.88 -1.58
N ALA A 161 10.39 13.31 -2.37
CA ALA A 161 10.92 11.96 -2.13
C ALA A 161 12.21 12.08 -1.34
N VAL A 162 12.19 11.65 -0.10
CA VAL A 162 13.40 11.50 0.73
C VAL A 162 13.96 10.11 0.48
N VAL A 163 15.18 10.06 -0.05
CA VAL A 163 15.79 8.82 -0.53
C VAL A 163 17.12 8.58 0.19
N CYS A 164 17.32 7.35 0.64
CA CYS A 164 18.60 6.88 1.15
C CYS A 164 19.33 6.10 0.05
N CYS A 165 20.53 6.56 -0.30
CA CYS A 165 21.43 5.93 -1.27
C CYS A 165 22.89 6.19 -0.90
N GLU A 166 23.81 5.46 -1.54
CA GLU A 166 25.24 5.74 -1.42
C GLU A 166 25.63 7.07 -2.08
N ALA A 167 26.69 7.70 -1.59
CA ALA A 167 27.09 9.02 -2.04
C ALA A 167 27.43 9.09 -3.55
N ASP A 168 28.00 8.02 -4.08
CA ASP A 168 28.37 7.86 -5.50
C ASP A 168 27.18 7.53 -6.41
N GLN A 169 26.02 7.19 -5.84
CA GLN A 169 24.79 6.82 -6.57
C GLN A 169 23.78 7.96 -6.64
N GLN A 170 24.05 9.10 -6.05
CA GLN A 170 23.10 10.22 -5.98
C GLN A 170 22.65 10.73 -7.34
N ASP A 171 23.52 10.81 -8.32
CA ASP A 171 23.18 11.26 -9.68
C ASP A 171 22.31 10.24 -10.39
N ALA A 172 22.57 8.94 -10.23
CA ALA A 172 21.72 7.87 -10.77
C ALA A 172 20.30 7.94 -10.20
N VAL A 173 20.15 8.22 -8.90
CA VAL A 173 18.86 8.40 -8.25
C VAL A 173 18.12 9.62 -8.83
N ARG A 174 18.81 10.77 -8.98
CA ARG A 174 18.20 11.99 -9.56
C ARG A 174 17.71 11.77 -10.98
N ASP A 175 18.52 11.10 -11.79
CA ASP A 175 18.16 10.76 -13.18
C ASP A 175 16.98 9.82 -13.23
N PHE A 176 16.94 8.80 -12.35
CA PHE A 176 15.81 7.88 -12.27
C PHE A 176 14.52 8.60 -11.86
N VAL A 177 14.55 9.41 -10.81
CA VAL A 177 13.36 10.18 -10.38
C VAL A 177 12.91 11.14 -11.48
N THR A 178 13.83 11.75 -12.22
CA THR A 178 13.50 12.62 -13.36
C THR A 178 12.77 11.83 -14.46
N LYS A 179 13.21 10.60 -14.75
CA LYS A 179 12.53 9.71 -15.72
C LYS A 179 11.12 9.37 -15.24
N VAL A 180 10.96 8.98 -13.97
CA VAL A 180 9.65 8.66 -13.39
C VAL A 180 8.74 9.90 -13.42
N ASN A 181 9.24 11.08 -13.06
CA ASN A 181 8.43 12.30 -13.10
C ASN A 181 7.85 12.59 -14.50
N ARG A 182 8.60 12.30 -15.58
CA ARG A 182 8.13 12.50 -16.96
C ARG A 182 6.91 11.64 -17.33
N THR A 183 6.65 10.57 -16.60
CA THR A 183 5.50 9.68 -16.80
C THR A 183 4.28 10.09 -15.97
N LEU A 184 4.41 11.09 -15.13
CA LEU A 184 3.40 11.50 -14.16
C LEU A 184 2.83 12.89 -14.48
N PRO A 185 1.57 13.17 -14.08
CA PRO A 185 1.05 14.53 -14.06
C PRO A 185 1.92 15.46 -13.21
N LEU A 186 1.97 16.75 -13.57
CA LEU A 186 2.86 17.73 -12.93
C LEU A 186 2.69 17.83 -11.41
N TYR A 187 1.46 17.71 -10.90
CA TYR A 187 1.18 17.76 -9.45
C TYR A 187 1.78 16.58 -8.68
N LYS A 188 2.04 15.45 -9.36
CA LYS A 188 2.72 14.27 -8.77
C LYS A 188 4.25 14.31 -8.92
N HIS A 189 4.82 15.36 -9.50
CA HIS A 189 6.27 15.47 -9.65
C HIS A 189 6.94 15.64 -8.29
N LYS A 190 7.96 14.83 -8.05
CA LYS A 190 8.72 14.78 -6.80
C LYS A 190 9.98 15.63 -6.90
N VAL A 191 10.26 16.39 -5.85
CA VAL A 191 11.59 16.96 -5.61
C VAL A 191 12.38 15.94 -4.77
N VAL A 192 13.59 15.62 -5.21
CA VAL A 192 14.45 14.65 -4.49
C VAL A 192 15.16 15.34 -3.34
N GLY A 193 14.86 14.91 -2.13
CA GLY A 193 15.68 15.14 -0.96
C GLY A 193 16.61 13.94 -0.73
N LEU A 194 17.93 14.15 -0.85
CA LEU A 194 18.89 13.09 -0.51
C LEU A 194 19.15 13.12 0.99
N SER A 195 19.00 12.00 1.64
CA SER A 195 19.42 11.77 3.02
C SER A 195 20.64 10.86 3.03
N ALA A 196 21.68 11.26 3.74
CA ALA A 196 22.72 10.35 4.20
C ALA A 196 22.46 10.12 5.69
N PRO A 197 22.69 9.07 6.17
CA PRO A 197 22.43 7.70 6.49
C PRO A 197 20.97 7.33 6.86
N PRO A 198 20.70 6.09 7.31
CA PRO A 198 19.33 5.55 7.31
C PRO A 198 18.30 6.51 7.92
N LEU A 199 17.13 6.60 7.31
CA LEU A 199 16.04 7.39 7.85
C LEU A 199 15.79 6.96 9.30
N PRO A 200 15.87 7.86 10.29
CA PRO A 200 15.75 7.48 11.69
C PRO A 200 14.42 6.74 11.92
N ASN A 201 14.51 5.56 12.56
CA ASN A 201 13.39 4.71 12.98
C ASN A 201 12.63 3.92 11.90
N ILE A 202 13.33 3.35 10.90
CA ILE A 202 12.78 2.26 10.12
C ILE A 202 13.15 0.93 10.79
N ALA A 203 12.58 0.65 11.95
CA ALA A 203 12.54 -0.68 12.50
C ALA A 203 11.17 -1.27 12.18
N ALA A 204 11.19 -2.38 11.41
CA ALA A 204 10.05 -3.27 11.22
C ALA A 204 8.74 -2.61 10.72
N GLY A 205 8.75 -1.97 9.55
CA GLY A 205 7.51 -1.60 8.85
C GLY A 205 6.69 -0.47 9.46
N MET A 206 7.12 0.13 10.56
CA MET A 206 6.48 1.27 11.20
C MET A 206 7.31 2.54 11.00
N LEU A 207 7.10 3.22 9.88
CA LEU A 207 7.49 4.61 9.71
C LEU A 207 6.60 5.47 10.61
N LEU A 208 7.14 5.92 11.74
CA LEU A 208 6.50 7.01 12.48
C LEU A 208 6.59 8.27 11.62
N ARG A 209 5.48 8.62 11.01
CA ARG A 209 5.29 9.87 10.28
C ARG A 209 4.98 10.94 11.32
N SER A 210 5.97 11.72 11.70
CA SER A 210 5.80 12.95 12.49
C SER A 210 5.63 14.13 11.57
#